data_3fd70306c7c56210f47dd42db4070114
#
_entry.id   3fd70306c7c56210f47dd42db4070114
#
_cell.length_a   1.000
_cell.length_b   1.000
_cell.length_c   1.000
_cell.angle_alpha   90.00
_cell.angle_beta   90.00
_cell.angle_gamma   90.00
#
_symmetry.space_group_name_H-M   'P 1'
#
loop_
_entity.id
_entity.type
_entity.pdbx_description
1 polymer ?
#
loop_
_entity_poly.entity_id
_entity_poly.type
_entity_poly.pdbx_seq_one_letter_code
_entity_poly.pdbx_strand_id
1 'polypeptide(L)'
;MAKLLYRLGRWSFLHKWKVIVAWLLLLAAVGGAAALLMKPMTSEFSIKGTPSIDATYKTMDLFPEGGNPANSPSVNVVFKAPDGQKLSDPANREAIDATISYLEDNLEMGDTTRFGNPLEVSPRLQDQVIHQFTDMGLPEASARADADNLAMVNDDETIAYTTFNFDAESPYSVEQEDKDTVTEAMNIARDRGLTVEGNGAGFGDEIAVNSTSEIIGLGVAFIVLIFTFGS
;
A
#
# COMPACT_ATOMS: atom_id res chain seq x y z
N MET A 1 -28.94 36.49 29.88
CA MET A 1 -27.83 35.61 29.49
C MET A 1 -26.80 35.48 30.64
N ALA A 2 -26.21 36.56 31.16
CA ALA A 2 -25.18 36.54 32.21
C ALA A 2 -25.55 35.79 33.51
N LYS A 3 -26.77 35.98 34.03
CA LYS A 3 -27.26 35.28 35.25
C LYS A 3 -27.37 33.76 35.08
N LEU A 4 -27.64 33.27 33.90
CA LEU A 4 -27.77 31.85 33.59
C LEU A 4 -26.41 31.20 33.54
N LEU A 5 -25.43 31.81 32.89
CA LEU A 5 -24.04 31.37 32.83
C LEU A 5 -23.39 31.39 34.21
N TYR A 6 -23.64 32.42 35.00
CA TYR A 6 -23.15 32.48 36.40
C TYR A 6 -23.72 31.35 37.27
N ARG A 7 -25.04 31.08 37.16
CA ARG A 7 -25.65 29.96 37.90
C ARG A 7 -25.08 28.61 37.49
N LEU A 8 -24.90 28.43 36.20
CA LEU A 8 -24.31 27.18 35.65
C LEU A 8 -22.88 26.99 36.14
N GLY A 9 -22.06 28.04 36.05
CA GLY A 9 -20.66 28.00 36.52
C GLY A 9 -20.55 27.71 38.02
N ARG A 10 -21.38 28.38 38.85
CA ARG A 10 -21.42 28.14 40.31
C ARG A 10 -21.90 26.73 40.60
N TRP A 11 -22.90 26.21 39.93
CA TRP A 11 -23.39 24.85 40.13
C TRP A 11 -22.34 23.82 39.72
N SER A 12 -21.64 24.01 38.58
CA SER A 12 -20.56 23.14 38.13
C SER A 12 -19.40 23.11 39.13
N PHE A 13 -19.03 24.24 39.70
CA PHE A 13 -17.98 24.32 40.71
C PHE A 13 -18.35 23.56 41.97
N LEU A 14 -19.59 23.73 42.47
CA LEU A 14 -20.09 23.06 43.67
C LEU A 14 -20.28 21.54 43.46
N HIS A 15 -20.52 21.10 42.26
CA HIS A 15 -20.78 19.71 41.91
C HIS A 15 -19.75 19.13 40.93
N LYS A 16 -18.47 19.52 41.09
CA LYS A 16 -17.37 19.18 40.20
C LYS A 16 -17.34 17.69 39.83
N TRP A 17 -17.51 16.80 40.77
CA TRP A 17 -17.54 15.35 40.52
C TRP A 17 -18.70 14.92 39.62
N LYS A 18 -19.89 15.47 39.81
CA LYS A 18 -21.03 15.15 38.92
C LYS A 18 -20.83 15.66 37.49
N VAL A 19 -20.21 16.84 37.37
CA VAL A 19 -19.89 17.41 36.06
C VAL A 19 -18.81 16.57 35.36
N ILE A 20 -17.77 16.16 36.07
CA ILE A 20 -16.72 15.27 35.49
C ILE A 20 -17.34 13.94 35.02
N VAL A 21 -18.15 13.29 35.87
CA VAL A 21 -18.82 12.04 35.49
C VAL A 21 -19.76 12.24 34.30
N ALA A 22 -20.51 13.32 34.25
CA ALA A 22 -21.39 13.63 33.12
C ALA A 22 -20.61 13.81 31.83
N TRP A 23 -19.46 14.49 31.87
CA TRP A 23 -18.58 14.65 30.71
C TRP A 23 -17.95 13.33 30.27
N LEU A 24 -17.52 12.48 31.19
CA LEU A 24 -16.98 11.16 30.90
C LEU A 24 -18.05 10.27 30.24
N LEU A 25 -19.28 10.30 30.76
CA LEU A 25 -20.40 9.57 30.15
C LEU A 25 -20.74 10.09 28.76
N LEU A 26 -20.75 11.42 28.57
CA LEU A 26 -20.97 12.03 27.27
C LEU A 26 -19.85 11.61 26.29
N LEU A 27 -18.60 11.67 26.71
CA LEU A 27 -17.45 11.25 25.89
C LEU A 27 -17.55 9.77 25.52
N ALA A 28 -17.89 8.91 26.47
CA ALA A 28 -18.08 7.49 26.22
C ALA A 28 -19.25 7.22 25.26
N ALA A 29 -20.36 7.95 25.42
CA ALA A 29 -21.53 7.83 24.55
C ALA A 29 -21.22 8.30 23.11
N VAL A 30 -20.57 9.46 22.97
CA VAL A 30 -20.21 10.01 21.65
C VAL A 30 -19.10 9.16 21.01
N GLY A 31 -18.08 8.78 21.77
CA GLY A 31 -17.00 7.91 21.29
C GLY A 31 -17.49 6.52 20.89
N GLY A 32 -18.37 5.92 21.71
CA GLY A 32 -19.01 4.66 21.39
C GLY A 32 -19.91 4.73 20.15
N ALA A 33 -20.72 5.80 20.03
CA ALA A 33 -21.53 6.04 18.85
C ALA A 33 -20.65 6.25 17.60
N ALA A 34 -19.56 6.99 17.72
CA ALA A 34 -18.60 7.17 16.64
C ALA A 34 -18.01 5.82 16.22
N ALA A 35 -17.55 4.99 17.16
CA ALA A 35 -16.98 3.69 16.84
C ALA A 35 -17.97 2.73 16.17
N LEU A 36 -19.26 2.80 16.52
CA LEU A 36 -20.31 1.95 15.95
C LEU A 36 -20.86 2.47 14.62
N LEU A 37 -20.82 3.77 14.39
CA LEU A 37 -21.39 4.42 13.22
C LEU A 37 -20.35 4.87 12.20
N MET A 38 -19.06 4.87 12.57
CA MET A 38 -17.97 5.14 11.64
C MET A 38 -17.95 4.07 10.56
N LYS A 39 -18.22 4.48 9.35
CA LYS A 39 -17.89 3.67 8.19
C LYS A 39 -16.37 3.63 8.07
N PRO A 40 -15.77 2.48 7.67
CA PRO A 40 -14.35 2.45 7.38
C PRO A 40 -14.04 3.60 6.44
N MET A 41 -13.02 4.40 6.76
CA MET A 41 -12.52 5.39 5.83
C MET A 41 -12.04 4.62 4.61
N THR A 42 -12.77 4.72 3.52
CA THR A 42 -12.28 4.23 2.24
C THR A 42 -11.13 5.16 1.86
N SER A 43 -9.94 4.58 1.81
CA SER A 43 -8.73 5.26 1.34
C SER A 43 -8.73 5.42 -0.19
N GLU A 44 -9.91 5.30 -0.83
CA GLU A 44 -10.06 5.56 -2.24
C GLU A 44 -9.81 7.04 -2.51
N PHE A 45 -8.65 7.31 -3.07
CA PHE A 45 -8.34 8.63 -3.61
C PHE A 45 -9.14 8.82 -4.90
N SER A 46 -10.42 9.20 -4.78
CA SER A 46 -11.30 9.45 -5.92
C SER A 46 -11.80 10.88 -5.93
N ILE A 47 -11.47 11.61 -6.98
CA ILE A 47 -12.04 12.95 -7.24
C ILE A 47 -13.23 12.75 -8.16
N LYS A 48 -14.42 12.61 -7.56
CA LYS A 48 -15.67 12.40 -8.32
C LYS A 48 -15.87 13.50 -9.37
N GLY A 49 -16.26 13.08 -10.58
CA GLY A 49 -16.58 14.02 -11.68
C GLY A 49 -15.38 14.34 -12.58
N THR A 50 -14.27 13.61 -12.46
CA THR A 50 -13.18 13.68 -13.44
C THR A 50 -13.32 12.55 -14.47
N PRO A 51 -13.08 12.83 -15.78
CA PRO A 51 -13.21 11.81 -16.83
C PRO A 51 -12.34 10.57 -16.60
N SER A 52 -11.18 10.71 -15.94
CA SER A 52 -10.30 9.61 -15.59
C SER A 52 -10.92 8.66 -14.56
N ILE A 53 -11.56 9.20 -13.53
CA ILE A 53 -12.24 8.40 -12.51
C ILE A 53 -13.49 7.74 -13.09
N ASP A 54 -14.25 8.44 -13.92
CA ASP A 54 -15.42 7.84 -14.60
C ASP A 54 -14.97 6.70 -15.54
N ALA A 55 -13.82 6.83 -16.21
CA ALA A 55 -13.23 5.76 -17.02
C ALA A 55 -12.81 4.58 -16.15
N THR A 56 -12.19 4.81 -15.00
CA THR A 56 -11.80 3.76 -14.05
C THR A 56 -13.03 2.98 -13.56
N TYR A 57 -14.09 3.66 -13.13
CA TYR A 57 -15.33 2.98 -12.72
C TYR A 57 -15.95 2.17 -13.85
N LYS A 58 -15.94 2.71 -15.08
CA LYS A 58 -16.44 1.99 -16.23
C LYS A 58 -15.60 0.75 -16.57
N THR A 59 -14.28 0.83 -16.37
CA THR A 59 -13.38 -0.32 -16.52
C THR A 59 -13.68 -1.39 -15.48
N MET A 60 -13.89 -1.00 -14.22
CA MET A 60 -14.27 -1.91 -13.14
C MET A 60 -15.63 -2.58 -13.39
N ASP A 61 -16.61 -1.86 -13.95
CA ASP A 61 -17.92 -2.43 -14.31
C ASP A 61 -17.80 -3.45 -15.46
N LEU A 62 -16.92 -3.18 -16.42
CA LEU A 62 -16.71 -4.06 -17.58
C LEU A 62 -15.78 -5.24 -17.28
N PHE A 63 -14.86 -5.06 -16.34
CA PHE A 63 -13.85 -6.06 -15.96
C PHE A 63 -13.78 -6.18 -14.43
N PRO A 64 -14.82 -6.73 -13.79
CA PRO A 64 -14.91 -6.77 -12.32
C PRO A 64 -13.78 -7.60 -11.68
N GLU A 65 -13.22 -8.56 -12.41
CA GLU A 65 -12.10 -9.40 -11.93
C GLU A 65 -10.77 -8.62 -11.85
N GLY A 66 -10.64 -7.50 -12.59
CA GLY A 66 -9.43 -6.66 -12.59
C GLY A 66 -9.27 -5.76 -11.37
N GLY A 67 -10.30 -5.67 -10.52
CA GLY A 67 -10.29 -4.80 -9.34
C GLY A 67 -10.14 -3.31 -9.67
N ASN A 68 -9.83 -2.50 -8.65
CA ASN A 68 -9.49 -1.09 -8.83
C ASN A 68 -7.97 -0.92 -8.92
N PRO A 69 -7.39 -0.61 -10.09
CA PRO A 69 -5.93 -0.47 -10.23
C PRO A 69 -5.34 0.62 -9.30
N ALA A 70 -6.13 1.64 -8.97
CA ALA A 70 -5.70 2.71 -8.06
C ALA A 70 -5.66 2.27 -6.59
N ASN A 71 -6.31 1.16 -6.26
CA ASN A 71 -6.37 0.61 -4.90
C ASN A 71 -5.65 -0.74 -4.77
N SER A 72 -4.92 -1.14 -5.81
CA SER A 72 -4.18 -2.39 -5.80
C SER A 72 -2.96 -2.30 -4.87
N PRO A 73 -2.77 -3.24 -3.92
CA PRO A 73 -1.62 -3.28 -3.03
C PRO A 73 -0.38 -3.82 -3.74
N SER A 74 -0.02 -3.19 -4.85
CA SER A 74 1.05 -3.65 -5.74
C SER A 74 2.44 -3.43 -5.17
N VAL A 75 3.34 -4.35 -5.50
CA VAL A 75 4.77 -4.27 -5.24
C VAL A 75 5.53 -4.54 -6.52
N ASN A 76 6.56 -3.73 -6.77
CA ASN A 76 7.56 -3.99 -7.79
C ASN A 76 8.92 -4.17 -7.11
N VAL A 77 9.58 -5.26 -7.38
CA VAL A 77 10.98 -5.50 -6.97
C VAL A 77 11.85 -5.39 -8.21
N VAL A 78 12.74 -4.42 -8.21
CA VAL A 78 13.62 -4.07 -9.34
C VAL A 78 15.01 -4.59 -9.04
N PHE A 79 15.57 -5.35 -9.97
CA PHE A 79 16.94 -5.89 -9.92
C PHE A 79 17.81 -5.15 -10.93
N LYS A 80 19.01 -4.78 -10.50
CA LYS A 80 20.06 -4.24 -11.39
C LYS A 80 21.32 -5.06 -11.22
N ALA A 81 21.89 -5.51 -12.32
CA ALA A 81 23.17 -6.21 -12.35
C ALA A 81 24.33 -5.29 -11.95
N PRO A 82 25.42 -5.85 -11.39
CA PRO A 82 26.68 -5.12 -11.20
C PRO A 82 27.22 -4.58 -12.52
N ASP A 83 28.02 -3.51 -12.44
CA ASP A 83 28.57 -2.88 -13.64
C ASP A 83 29.37 -3.87 -14.50
N GLY A 84 29.06 -3.92 -15.79
CA GLY A 84 29.67 -4.81 -16.77
C GLY A 84 29.16 -6.26 -16.76
N GLN A 85 28.14 -6.56 -15.95
CA GLN A 85 27.47 -7.86 -15.90
C GLN A 85 26.03 -7.76 -16.41
N LYS A 86 25.44 -8.92 -16.72
CA LYS A 86 24.03 -9.08 -17.06
C LYS A 86 23.28 -9.82 -15.96
N LEU A 87 21.98 -9.61 -15.89
CA LEU A 87 21.10 -10.37 -14.98
C LEU A 87 21.02 -11.85 -15.39
N SER A 88 21.24 -12.15 -16.70
CA SER A 88 21.30 -13.52 -17.23
C SER A 88 22.60 -14.28 -16.87
N ASP A 89 23.62 -13.61 -16.31
CA ASP A 89 24.81 -14.29 -15.81
C ASP A 89 24.44 -15.25 -14.68
N PRO A 90 25.04 -16.45 -14.61
CA PRO A 90 24.58 -17.52 -13.72
C PRO A 90 24.46 -17.12 -12.24
N ALA A 91 25.41 -16.34 -11.71
CA ALA A 91 25.39 -15.91 -10.32
C ALA A 91 24.25 -14.90 -10.03
N ASN A 92 23.99 -13.98 -10.97
CA ASN A 92 22.95 -12.98 -10.87
C ASN A 92 21.55 -13.64 -11.01
N ARG A 93 21.43 -14.59 -11.94
CA ARG A 93 20.20 -15.37 -12.10
C ARG A 93 19.87 -16.17 -10.83
N GLU A 94 20.86 -16.85 -10.26
CA GLU A 94 20.68 -17.58 -9.00
C GLU A 94 20.27 -16.65 -7.84
N ALA A 95 20.78 -15.41 -7.80
CA ALA A 95 20.39 -14.43 -6.81
C ALA A 95 18.91 -14.04 -6.96
N ILE A 96 18.44 -13.84 -8.20
CA ILE A 96 17.03 -13.55 -8.51
C ILE A 96 16.17 -14.76 -8.10
N ASP A 97 16.53 -15.97 -8.54
CA ASP A 97 15.78 -17.20 -8.24
C ASP A 97 15.61 -17.40 -6.72
N ALA A 98 16.69 -17.19 -5.96
CA ALA A 98 16.64 -17.29 -4.50
C ALA A 98 15.71 -16.24 -3.86
N THR A 99 15.68 -15.02 -4.39
CA THR A 99 14.76 -13.95 -3.93
C THR A 99 13.31 -14.31 -4.23
N ILE A 100 13.05 -14.79 -5.46
CA ILE A 100 11.70 -15.22 -5.86
C ILE A 100 11.22 -16.40 -5.01
N SER A 101 12.05 -17.44 -4.84
CA SER A 101 11.69 -18.60 -4.01
C SER A 101 11.43 -18.21 -2.56
N TYR A 102 12.20 -17.27 -2.00
CA TYR A 102 11.94 -16.79 -0.65
C TYR A 102 10.59 -16.10 -0.52
N LEU A 103 10.20 -15.28 -1.50
CA LEU A 103 8.88 -14.63 -1.53
C LEU A 103 7.75 -15.67 -1.68
N GLU A 104 7.93 -16.66 -2.56
CA GLU A 104 6.94 -17.75 -2.74
C GLU A 104 6.71 -18.56 -1.45
N ASP A 105 7.76 -18.80 -0.70
CA ASP A 105 7.71 -19.63 0.51
C ASP A 105 7.20 -18.88 1.75
N ASN A 106 7.31 -17.54 1.79
CA ASN A 106 7.09 -16.77 3.01
C ASN A 106 6.03 -15.66 2.88
N LEU A 107 5.42 -15.46 1.70
CA LEU A 107 4.45 -14.40 1.48
C LEU A 107 3.21 -14.92 0.76
N GLU A 108 2.03 -14.63 1.30
CA GLU A 108 0.77 -14.82 0.57
C GLU A 108 0.55 -13.66 -0.39
N MET A 109 0.37 -13.99 -1.66
CA MET A 109 0.24 -13.03 -2.75
C MET A 109 -1.11 -13.15 -3.44
N GLY A 110 -1.75 -12.00 -3.72
CA GLY A 110 -3.01 -11.95 -4.44
C GLY A 110 -2.83 -12.17 -5.94
N ASP A 111 -2.35 -11.15 -6.68
CA ASP A 111 -2.08 -11.26 -8.12
C ASP A 111 -0.60 -11.56 -8.38
N THR A 112 -0.35 -12.73 -8.97
CA THR A 112 0.99 -13.24 -9.32
C THR A 112 1.20 -13.37 -10.82
N THR A 113 0.35 -12.79 -11.67
CA THR A 113 0.41 -12.94 -13.14
C THR A 113 1.78 -12.54 -13.70
N ARG A 114 2.41 -11.55 -13.12
CA ARG A 114 3.73 -11.02 -13.52
C ARG A 114 4.81 -11.28 -12.47
N PHE A 115 4.58 -12.22 -11.57
CA PHE A 115 5.52 -12.62 -10.54
C PHE A 115 6.36 -13.80 -11.01
N GLY A 116 7.61 -13.84 -10.56
CA GLY A 116 8.59 -14.88 -10.85
C GLY A 116 9.90 -14.27 -11.38
N ASN A 117 10.82 -15.14 -11.81
CA ASN A 117 12.07 -14.67 -12.43
C ASN A 117 11.75 -13.88 -13.71
N PRO A 118 12.05 -12.58 -13.78
CA PRO A 118 11.68 -11.75 -14.92
C PRO A 118 12.31 -12.20 -16.25
N LEU A 119 13.47 -12.89 -16.20
CA LEU A 119 14.12 -13.44 -17.39
C LEU A 119 13.31 -14.60 -18.01
N GLU A 120 12.42 -15.23 -17.26
CA GLU A 120 11.53 -16.31 -17.71
C GLU A 120 10.09 -15.83 -17.92
N VAL A 121 9.60 -14.99 -17.00
CA VAL A 121 8.23 -14.49 -17.04
C VAL A 121 8.02 -13.54 -18.22
N SER A 122 8.96 -12.63 -18.45
CA SER A 122 8.85 -11.61 -19.53
C SER A 122 8.67 -12.24 -20.91
N PRO A 123 9.55 -13.13 -21.40
CA PRO A 123 9.38 -13.72 -22.73
C PRO A 123 8.11 -14.57 -22.81
N ARG A 124 7.75 -15.30 -21.76
CA ARG A 124 6.51 -16.09 -21.74
C ARG A 124 5.26 -15.24 -21.90
N LEU A 125 5.18 -14.10 -21.20
CA LEU A 125 4.04 -13.18 -21.34
C LEU A 125 3.99 -12.52 -22.71
N GLN A 126 5.13 -12.14 -23.26
CA GLN A 126 5.24 -11.57 -24.59
C GLN A 126 4.77 -12.57 -25.65
N ASP A 127 5.23 -13.82 -25.59
CA ASP A 127 4.81 -14.89 -26.51
C ASP A 127 3.30 -15.15 -26.40
N GLN A 128 2.73 -15.19 -25.20
CA GLN A 128 1.29 -15.37 -25.01
C GLN A 128 0.48 -14.25 -25.70
N VAL A 129 0.90 -13.00 -25.55
CA VAL A 129 0.21 -11.86 -26.17
C VAL A 129 0.35 -11.90 -27.70
N ILE A 130 1.53 -12.22 -28.22
CA ILE A 130 1.75 -12.37 -29.66
C ILE A 130 0.82 -13.45 -30.23
N HIS A 131 0.76 -14.62 -29.59
CA HIS A 131 -0.13 -15.70 -30.03
C HIS A 131 -1.60 -15.29 -29.95
N GLN A 132 -2.03 -14.72 -28.86
CA GLN A 132 -3.43 -14.30 -28.67
C GLN A 132 -3.85 -13.27 -29.74
N PHE A 133 -3.03 -12.28 -30.02
CA PHE A 133 -3.36 -11.23 -30.99
C PHE A 133 -3.30 -11.72 -32.42
N THR A 134 -2.36 -12.60 -32.76
CA THR A 134 -2.31 -13.22 -34.09
C THR A 134 -3.48 -14.15 -34.33
N ASP A 135 -3.91 -14.90 -33.32
CA ASP A 135 -5.12 -15.75 -33.39
C ASP A 135 -6.40 -14.93 -33.60
N MET A 136 -6.44 -13.70 -33.06
CA MET A 136 -7.52 -12.73 -33.31
C MET A 136 -7.42 -12.03 -34.67
N GLY A 137 -6.40 -12.35 -35.48
CA GLY A 137 -6.22 -11.82 -36.82
C GLY A 137 -5.47 -10.48 -36.88
N LEU A 138 -4.83 -10.03 -35.82
CA LEU A 138 -3.96 -8.87 -35.89
C LEU A 138 -2.64 -9.19 -36.62
N PRO A 139 -2.06 -8.21 -37.32
CA PRO A 139 -0.73 -8.38 -37.93
C PRO A 139 0.33 -8.69 -36.82
N GLU A 140 1.19 -9.66 -37.12
CA GLU A 140 2.24 -10.08 -36.16
C GLU A 140 3.14 -8.91 -35.70
N ALA A 141 3.44 -7.96 -36.61
CA ALA A 141 4.20 -6.77 -36.24
C ALA A 141 3.52 -5.89 -35.18
N SER A 142 2.19 -5.79 -35.22
CA SER A 142 1.41 -5.06 -34.24
C SER A 142 1.38 -5.83 -32.90
N ALA A 143 1.17 -7.14 -32.98
CA ALA A 143 1.18 -8.01 -31.81
C ALA A 143 2.53 -7.97 -31.08
N ARG A 144 3.64 -7.94 -31.80
CA ARG A 144 5.00 -7.79 -31.24
C ARG A 144 5.18 -6.42 -30.58
N ALA A 145 4.77 -5.32 -31.22
CA ALA A 145 4.87 -3.99 -30.66
C ALA A 145 4.05 -3.84 -29.34
N ASP A 146 2.91 -4.51 -29.26
CA ASP A 146 2.12 -4.54 -28.03
C ASP A 146 2.77 -5.42 -26.95
N ALA A 147 3.36 -6.56 -27.34
CA ALA A 147 4.09 -7.44 -26.44
C ALA A 147 5.35 -6.79 -25.86
N ASP A 148 6.05 -5.94 -26.62
CA ASP A 148 7.23 -5.19 -26.14
C ASP A 148 6.90 -4.28 -24.96
N ASN A 149 5.65 -3.78 -24.86
CA ASN A 149 5.19 -3.00 -23.70
C ASN A 149 5.06 -3.83 -22.41
N LEU A 150 5.09 -5.17 -22.51
CA LEU A 150 5.05 -6.08 -21.37
C LEU A 150 6.44 -6.50 -20.92
N ALA A 151 7.50 -6.03 -21.57
CA ALA A 151 8.87 -6.37 -21.21
C ALA A 151 9.15 -6.02 -19.74
N MET A 152 9.62 -7.00 -18.98
CA MET A 152 10.04 -6.87 -17.60
C MET A 152 11.57 -6.81 -17.46
N VAL A 153 12.27 -6.91 -18.56
CA VAL A 153 13.74 -6.87 -18.69
C VAL A 153 14.09 -5.86 -19.77
N ASN A 154 15.09 -5.01 -19.51
CA ASN A 154 15.58 -4.09 -20.52
C ASN A 154 16.43 -4.79 -21.60
N ASP A 155 16.63 -4.14 -22.75
CA ASP A 155 17.33 -4.72 -23.91
C ASP A 155 18.76 -5.20 -23.60
N ASP A 156 19.45 -4.52 -22.68
CA ASP A 156 20.82 -4.85 -22.28
C ASP A 156 20.88 -5.94 -21.20
N GLU A 157 19.74 -6.43 -20.71
CA GLU A 157 19.63 -7.39 -19.61
C GLU A 157 20.31 -6.94 -18.31
N THR A 158 20.41 -5.64 -18.09
CA THR A 158 21.05 -5.06 -16.90
C THR A 158 20.05 -4.69 -15.81
N ILE A 159 18.80 -4.46 -16.17
CA ILE A 159 17.71 -4.11 -15.26
C ILE A 159 16.49 -4.97 -15.56
N ALA A 160 15.90 -5.52 -14.51
CA ALA A 160 14.64 -6.23 -14.61
C ALA A 160 13.78 -5.97 -13.37
N TYR A 161 12.49 -6.27 -13.47
CA TYR A 161 11.59 -6.18 -12.32
C TYR A 161 10.62 -7.35 -12.31
N THR A 162 10.18 -7.72 -11.13
CA THR A 162 9.02 -8.58 -10.89
C THR A 162 7.96 -7.78 -10.18
N THR A 163 6.70 -8.13 -10.36
CA THR A 163 5.58 -7.45 -9.72
C THR A 163 4.52 -8.43 -9.25
N PHE A 164 3.94 -8.12 -8.11
CA PHE A 164 2.84 -8.87 -7.51
C PHE A 164 1.97 -7.93 -6.66
N ASN A 165 0.83 -8.41 -6.21
CA ASN A 165 0.01 -7.74 -5.21
C ASN A 165 0.11 -8.50 -3.90
N PHE A 166 0.15 -7.81 -2.77
CA PHE A 166 -0.12 -8.43 -1.47
C PHE A 166 -1.55 -8.98 -1.44
N ASP A 167 -1.79 -10.01 -0.67
CA ASP A 167 -3.16 -10.49 -0.36
C ASP A 167 -3.82 -9.56 0.68
N ALA A 168 -4.17 -8.36 0.23
CA ALA A 168 -4.74 -7.30 1.04
C ALA A 168 -5.83 -6.55 0.26
N GLU A 169 -6.83 -6.03 0.95
CA GLU A 169 -7.95 -5.30 0.32
C GLU A 169 -7.52 -3.95 -0.27
N SER A 170 -6.45 -3.36 0.26
CA SER A 170 -5.93 -2.05 -0.15
C SER A 170 -4.46 -1.88 0.22
N PRO A 171 -3.74 -0.92 -0.37
CA PRO A 171 -2.36 -0.60 0.00
C PRO A 171 -2.17 -0.24 1.48
N TYR A 172 -3.21 0.26 2.12
CA TYR A 172 -3.18 0.70 3.52
C TYR A 172 -3.47 -0.43 4.52
N SER A 173 -3.94 -1.58 4.04
CA SER A 173 -4.21 -2.77 4.85
C SER A 173 -3.10 -3.82 4.78
N VAL A 174 -2.02 -3.53 4.06
CA VAL A 174 -0.84 -4.41 4.01
C VAL A 174 -0.14 -4.41 5.36
N GLU A 175 0.08 -5.58 5.92
CA GLU A 175 0.74 -5.74 7.21
C GLU A 175 2.23 -5.40 7.13
N GLN A 176 2.80 -4.88 8.21
CA GLN A 176 4.22 -4.53 8.24
C GLN A 176 5.10 -5.77 8.10
N GLU A 177 4.65 -6.91 8.61
CA GLU A 177 5.35 -8.20 8.50
C GLU A 177 5.54 -8.62 7.03
N ASP A 178 4.52 -8.40 6.19
CA ASP A 178 4.61 -8.67 4.74
C ASP A 178 5.63 -7.76 4.05
N LYS A 179 5.67 -6.48 4.42
CA LYS A 179 6.67 -5.52 3.90
C LYS A 179 8.08 -5.88 4.36
N ASP A 180 8.23 -6.34 5.59
CA ASP A 180 9.49 -6.79 6.14
C ASP A 180 9.98 -8.05 5.39
N THR A 181 9.08 -8.99 5.08
CA THR A 181 9.35 -10.19 4.26
C THR A 181 9.87 -9.82 2.88
N VAL A 182 9.26 -8.83 2.21
CA VAL A 182 9.76 -8.32 0.92
C VAL A 182 11.15 -7.70 1.07
N THR A 183 11.37 -6.97 2.16
CA THR A 183 12.69 -6.36 2.44
C THR A 183 13.77 -7.41 2.67
N GLU A 184 13.45 -8.48 3.41
CA GLU A 184 14.37 -9.61 3.60
C GLU A 184 14.68 -10.32 2.28
N ALA A 185 13.67 -10.57 1.45
CA ALA A 185 13.86 -11.13 0.11
C ALA A 185 14.81 -10.27 -0.75
N MET A 186 14.63 -8.95 -0.74
CA MET A 186 15.54 -8.04 -1.45
C MET A 186 16.96 -8.11 -0.94
N ASN A 187 17.16 -8.31 0.37
CA ASN A 187 18.50 -8.43 0.96
C ASN A 187 19.22 -9.70 0.49
N ILE A 188 18.50 -10.80 0.20
CA ILE A 188 19.10 -12.03 -0.36
C ILE A 188 19.85 -11.73 -1.67
N ALA A 189 19.27 -10.95 -2.56
CA ALA A 189 19.92 -10.58 -3.81
C ALA A 189 21.00 -9.50 -3.62
N ARG A 190 20.80 -8.56 -2.69
CA ARG A 190 21.80 -7.53 -2.35
C ARG A 190 23.07 -8.16 -1.79
N ASP A 191 22.95 -9.13 -0.90
CA ASP A 191 24.08 -9.87 -0.31
C ASP A 191 24.87 -10.69 -1.36
N ARG A 192 24.24 -10.98 -2.51
CA ARG A 192 24.87 -11.64 -3.65
C ARG A 192 25.38 -10.66 -4.71
N GLY A 193 25.34 -9.35 -4.44
CA GLY A 193 25.95 -8.30 -5.24
C GLY A 193 25.03 -7.57 -6.21
N LEU A 194 23.74 -7.89 -6.28
CA LEU A 194 22.78 -7.12 -7.07
C LEU A 194 22.40 -5.82 -6.34
N THR A 195 22.08 -4.77 -7.11
CA THR A 195 21.33 -3.65 -6.56
C THR A 195 19.84 -3.96 -6.68
N VAL A 196 19.11 -3.91 -5.55
CA VAL A 196 17.68 -4.24 -5.54
C VAL A 196 16.92 -3.15 -4.79
N GLU A 197 15.85 -2.68 -5.42
CA GLU A 197 14.96 -1.67 -4.85
C GLU A 197 13.50 -2.11 -4.99
N GLY A 198 12.69 -1.75 -3.99
CA GLY A 198 11.27 -2.02 -3.97
C GLY A 198 10.45 -0.74 -4.09
N ASN A 199 9.34 -0.79 -4.83
CA ASN A 199 8.33 0.25 -4.83
C ASN A 199 6.93 -0.34 -5.07
N GLY A 200 5.93 0.49 -5.04
CA GLY A 200 4.54 0.11 -5.29
C GLY A 200 3.60 0.67 -4.23
N ALA A 201 2.31 0.69 -4.55
CA ALA A 201 1.33 1.26 -3.64
C ALA A 201 1.23 0.47 -2.32
N GLY A 202 1.41 -0.87 -2.39
CA GLY A 202 1.40 -1.73 -1.21
C GLY A 202 2.71 -1.72 -0.41
N PHE A 203 3.83 -1.27 -1.01
CA PHE A 203 5.16 -1.27 -0.39
C PHE A 203 5.61 0.12 0.10
N GLY A 204 4.79 1.15 -0.09
CA GLY A 204 5.08 2.49 0.41
C GLY A 204 5.13 2.56 1.93
N ASP A 205 5.88 3.53 2.44
CA ASP A 205 5.83 3.86 3.87
C ASP A 205 4.40 4.26 4.23
N GLU A 206 3.89 3.69 5.32
CA GLU A 206 2.68 4.23 5.92
C GLU A 206 2.94 5.70 6.27
N ILE A 207 1.99 6.57 5.93
CA ILE A 207 1.93 7.89 6.56
C ILE A 207 1.59 7.59 8.04
N ALA A 208 2.61 7.27 8.81
CA ALA A 208 2.47 6.97 10.22
C ALA A 208 1.99 8.25 10.91
N VAL A 209 0.67 8.36 11.06
CA VAL A 209 0.09 9.29 12.03
C VAL A 209 0.57 8.80 13.38
N ASN A 210 1.65 9.41 13.89
CA ASN A 210 2.30 8.98 15.12
C ASN A 210 1.45 9.41 16.31
N SER A 211 0.33 8.69 16.51
CA SER A 211 -0.67 8.93 17.56
C SER A 211 -0.04 9.02 18.97
N THR A 212 1.13 8.41 19.16
CA THR A 212 1.87 8.45 20.42
C THR A 212 2.34 9.86 20.74
N SER A 213 2.88 10.60 19.78
CA SER A 213 3.32 12.00 19.96
C SER A 213 2.15 12.92 20.28
N GLU A 214 1.00 12.67 19.63
CA GLU A 214 -0.22 13.44 19.86
C GLU A 214 -0.81 13.19 21.25
N ILE A 215 -0.84 11.93 21.69
CA ILE A 215 -1.31 11.56 23.03
C ILE A 215 -0.41 12.17 24.11
N ILE A 216 0.92 12.13 23.93
CA ILE A 216 1.88 12.75 24.85
C ILE A 216 1.67 14.27 24.88
N GLY A 217 1.55 14.92 23.70
CA GLY A 217 1.30 16.34 23.59
C GLY A 217 0.00 16.78 24.26
N LEU A 218 -1.07 16.00 24.06
CA LEU A 218 -2.36 16.21 24.71
C LEU A 218 -2.25 16.05 26.24
N GLY A 219 -1.52 15.04 26.71
CA GLY A 219 -1.27 14.81 28.14
C GLY A 219 -0.52 15.97 28.80
N VAL A 220 0.53 16.46 28.15
CA VAL A 220 1.31 17.64 28.62
C VAL A 220 0.42 18.88 28.64
N ALA A 221 -0.36 19.13 27.58
CA ALA A 221 -1.29 20.27 27.53
C ALA A 221 -2.34 20.19 28.66
N PHE A 222 -2.84 19.00 28.95
CA PHE A 222 -3.80 18.79 30.03
C PHE A 222 -3.18 19.08 31.41
N ILE A 223 -1.95 18.67 31.66
CA ILE A 223 -1.21 18.97 32.89
C ILE A 223 -1.01 20.48 33.05
N VAL A 224 -0.56 21.17 31.98
CA VAL A 224 -0.38 22.62 31.98
C VAL A 224 -1.71 23.34 32.31
N LEU A 225 -2.82 22.91 31.68
CA LEU A 225 -4.14 23.48 31.99
C LEU A 225 -4.55 23.30 33.43
N ILE A 226 -4.30 22.13 34.03
CA ILE A 226 -4.60 21.91 35.46
C ILE A 226 -3.80 22.86 36.35
N PHE A 227 -2.50 23.03 36.09
CA PHE A 227 -1.66 23.94 36.84
C PHE A 227 -2.03 25.42 36.66
N THR A 228 -2.42 25.80 35.45
CA THR A 228 -2.74 27.21 35.11
C THR A 228 -4.11 27.62 35.62
N PHE A 229 -5.10 26.74 35.51
CA PHE A 229 -6.50 27.05 35.86
C PHE A 229 -7.00 26.34 37.11
N GLY A 230 -6.23 25.46 37.74
CA GLY A 230 -6.62 24.66 38.90
C GLY A 230 -6.19 25.27 40.27
N SER A 231 -5.57 26.47 40.27
CA SER A 231 -5.22 27.19 41.52
C SER A 231 -6.24 28.23 41.90
#